data_17e92e9ca3d8cbe4b56c880d9a0886e9
#
_entry.id   17e92e9ca3d8cbe4b56c880d9a0886e9
#
_cell.length_a   1.000
_cell.length_b   1.000
_cell.length_c   1.000
_cell.angle_alpha   90.00
_cell.angle_beta   90.00
_cell.angle_gamma   90.00
#
_symmetry.space_group_name_H-M   'P 1'
#
loop_
_entity.id
_entity.type
_entity.pdbx_description
1 polymer ?
#
loop_
_entity_poly.entity_id
_entity_poly.type
_entity_poly.pdbx_seq_one_letter_code
_entity_poly.pdbx_strand_id
1 'polypeptide(L)'
;MSDEVIPEEQINPVAMNIALLREMQKHMISMNADIQSAQAELKVIRRNQECNDVHLKYEVDLSVVHTDKEIADFTKMGLEVNTVTIMPVPSPMSIRLRGLESERIDLEKKESIDVNNQVITRLLVTNVAGSGTARIHAFGKWVK
;
A
#
# COMPACT_ATOMS: atom_id res chain seq x y z
N MET A 1 64.07 -6.67 -7.78
CA MET A 1 63.25 -7.07 -7.62
C MET A 1 62.43 -6.78 -6.97
N SER A 2 61.73 -6.61 -7.09
CA SER A 2 61.01 -6.22 -6.46
C SER A 2 59.99 -6.72 -6.18
N ASP A 3 59.81 -7.01 -5.45
CA ASP A 3 58.84 -7.38 -5.02
C ASP A 3 57.90 -6.61 -4.99
N GLU A 4 57.17 -6.60 -5.73
CA GLU A 4 56.19 -5.90 -5.70
C GLU A 4 55.50 -5.91 -4.58
N VAL A 5 55.26 -4.90 -4.04
CA VAL A 5 54.40 -4.71 -2.95
C VAL A 5 52.99 -4.88 -3.40
N ILE A 6 52.33 -5.83 -2.86
CA ILE A 6 50.94 -6.07 -3.18
C ILE A 6 50.13 -4.97 -2.56
N PRO A 7 49.38 -4.25 -3.35
CA PRO A 7 48.47 -3.22 -2.82
C PRO A 7 47.54 -3.78 -1.79
N GLU A 8 47.20 -3.01 -0.77
CA GLU A 8 46.31 -3.48 0.26
C GLU A 8 44.92 -3.84 -0.29
N GLU A 9 44.52 -3.19 -1.33
CA GLU A 9 43.24 -3.53 -1.95
C GLU A 9 43.24 -4.94 -2.48
N GLN A 10 44.39 -5.46 -2.86
CA GLN A 10 44.49 -6.85 -3.32
C GLN A 10 44.59 -7.81 -2.16
N ILE A 11 44.99 -7.32 -1.00
CA ILE A 11 45.14 -8.18 0.17
C ILE A 11 43.77 -8.56 0.72
N ASN A 12 42.76 -7.71 0.50
CA ASN A 12 41.47 -7.91 1.13
C ASN A 12 40.29 -7.82 0.16
N PRO A 13 40.33 -8.50 -0.98
CA PRO A 13 39.24 -8.39 -1.95
C PRO A 13 37.93 -9.02 -1.46
N VAL A 14 37.98 -10.01 -0.60
CA VAL A 14 36.80 -10.68 -0.08
C VAL A 14 36.01 -9.73 0.82
N ALA A 15 36.69 -8.97 1.68
CA ALA A 15 36.01 -8.01 2.54
C ALA A 15 35.37 -6.90 1.73
N MET A 16 36.01 -6.41 0.68
CA MET A 16 35.47 -5.42 -0.22
C MET A 16 34.23 -5.94 -0.94
N ASN A 17 34.25 -7.17 -1.40
CA ASN A 17 33.11 -7.79 -2.07
C ASN A 17 31.95 -7.98 -1.13
N ILE A 18 32.18 -8.35 0.12
CA ILE A 18 31.14 -8.50 1.12
C ILE A 18 30.47 -7.14 1.40
N ALA A 19 31.25 -6.08 1.55
CA ALA A 19 30.73 -4.75 1.78
C ALA A 19 29.88 -4.28 0.60
N LEU A 20 30.34 -4.51 -0.62
CA LEU A 20 29.62 -4.16 -1.83
C LEU A 20 28.30 -4.93 -1.94
N LEU A 21 28.32 -6.22 -1.65
CA LEU A 21 27.11 -7.05 -1.68
C LEU A 21 26.08 -6.57 -0.66
N ARG A 22 26.53 -6.17 0.53
CA ARG A 22 25.62 -5.62 1.54
C ARG A 22 24.97 -4.33 1.07
N GLU A 23 25.72 -3.45 0.44
CA GLU A 23 25.17 -2.20 -0.12
C GLU A 23 24.19 -2.50 -1.24
N MET A 24 24.49 -3.45 -2.10
CA MET A 24 23.57 -3.88 -3.15
C MET A 24 22.28 -4.46 -2.57
N GLN A 25 22.36 -5.25 -1.52
CA GLN A 25 21.18 -5.80 -0.87
C GLN A 25 20.28 -4.71 -0.28
N LYS A 26 20.88 -3.74 0.41
CA LYS A 26 20.11 -2.60 0.94
C LYS A 26 19.41 -1.84 -0.17
N HIS A 27 20.12 -1.60 -1.25
CA HIS A 27 19.58 -0.88 -2.40
C HIS A 27 18.43 -1.66 -3.04
N MET A 28 18.56 -2.97 -3.18
CA MET A 28 17.51 -3.82 -3.73
C MET A 28 16.27 -3.85 -2.85
N ILE A 29 16.42 -3.88 -1.53
CA ILE A 29 15.30 -3.83 -0.61
C ILE A 29 14.55 -2.50 -0.75
N SER A 30 15.28 -1.39 -0.83
CA SER A 30 14.69 -0.06 -1.04
C SER A 30 13.97 0.01 -2.40
N MET A 31 14.57 -0.49 -3.46
CA MET A 31 13.97 -0.53 -4.78
C MET A 31 12.70 -1.37 -4.81
N ASN A 32 12.67 -2.50 -4.11
CA ASN A 32 11.48 -3.34 -4.06
C ASN A 32 10.31 -2.62 -3.39
N ALA A 33 10.57 -1.88 -2.31
CA ALA A 33 9.55 -1.08 -1.65
C ALA A 33 9.01 0.01 -2.60
N ASP A 34 9.89 0.68 -3.33
CA ASP A 34 9.52 1.70 -4.30
C ASP A 34 8.72 1.12 -5.46
N ILE A 35 9.11 -0.06 -5.94
CA ILE A 35 8.39 -0.76 -7.02
C ILE A 35 6.98 -1.13 -6.57
N GLN A 36 6.81 -1.63 -5.34
CA GLN A 36 5.49 -1.98 -4.82
C GLN A 36 4.58 -0.76 -4.75
N SER A 37 5.10 0.37 -4.28
CA SER A 37 4.34 1.62 -4.24
C SER A 37 3.98 2.09 -5.65
N ALA A 38 4.91 2.04 -6.59
CA ALA A 38 4.66 2.43 -7.98
C ALA A 38 3.63 1.52 -8.64
N GLN A 39 3.66 0.22 -8.38
CA GLN A 39 2.68 -0.72 -8.91
C GLN A 39 1.28 -0.43 -8.37
N ALA A 40 1.16 -0.10 -7.08
CA ALA A 40 -0.12 0.26 -6.50
C ALA A 40 -0.68 1.54 -7.15
N GLU A 41 0.17 2.55 -7.36
CA GLU A 41 -0.22 3.78 -8.04
C GLU A 41 -0.65 3.53 -9.49
N LEU A 42 0.05 2.68 -10.22
CA LEU A 42 -0.32 2.32 -11.59
C LEU A 42 -1.66 1.63 -11.66
N LYS A 43 -1.98 0.77 -10.68
CA LYS A 43 -3.31 0.15 -10.61
C LYS A 43 -4.40 1.20 -10.46
N VAL A 44 -4.18 2.17 -9.59
CA VAL A 44 -5.14 3.26 -9.39
C VAL A 44 -5.34 4.05 -10.68
N ILE A 45 -4.26 4.44 -11.35
CA ILE A 45 -4.31 5.18 -12.61
C ILE A 45 -5.07 4.38 -13.68
N ARG A 46 -4.75 3.09 -13.81
CA ARG A 46 -5.40 2.23 -14.79
C ARG A 46 -6.90 2.16 -14.57
N ARG A 47 -7.33 1.96 -13.33
CA ARG A 47 -8.75 1.86 -13.02
C ARG A 47 -9.49 3.15 -13.26
N ASN A 48 -8.85 4.28 -12.97
CA ASN A 48 -9.44 5.57 -13.25
C ASN A 48 -9.63 5.80 -14.76
N GLN A 49 -8.74 5.23 -15.58
CA GLN A 49 -8.83 5.36 -17.03
C GLN A 49 -9.78 4.35 -17.69
N GLU A 50 -9.85 3.13 -17.16
CA GLU A 50 -10.51 2.03 -17.88
C GLU A 50 -12.03 2.07 -17.90
N CYS A 51 -12.68 2.39 -16.81
CA CYS A 51 -14.12 2.13 -16.83
C CYS A 51 -14.94 2.83 -15.78
N ASN A 52 -14.40 3.64 -14.94
CA ASN A 52 -15.21 4.16 -13.86
C ASN A 52 -15.39 5.65 -13.98
N ASP A 53 -16.63 6.09 -13.87
CA ASP A 53 -16.97 7.50 -13.97
C ASP A 53 -16.56 8.27 -12.72
N VAL A 54 -16.35 7.58 -11.61
CA VAL A 54 -16.06 8.20 -10.33
C VAL A 54 -14.85 7.54 -9.69
N HIS A 55 -13.90 8.38 -9.30
CA HIS A 55 -12.73 7.97 -8.54
C HIS A 55 -12.69 8.81 -7.27
N LEU A 56 -12.83 8.17 -6.13
CA LEU A 56 -12.80 8.83 -4.83
C LEU A 56 -11.55 8.45 -4.07
N LYS A 57 -10.95 9.45 -3.41
CA LYS A 57 -9.76 9.26 -2.59
C LYS A 57 -10.10 9.57 -1.15
N TYR A 58 -9.67 8.70 -0.25
CA TYR A 58 -9.84 8.89 1.18
C TYR A 58 -8.50 8.73 1.89
N GLU A 59 -8.31 9.53 2.93
CA GLU A 59 -7.14 9.43 3.78
C GLU A 59 -7.59 9.18 5.20
N VAL A 60 -6.95 8.23 5.88
CA VAL A 60 -7.27 7.87 7.25
C VAL A 60 -6.02 8.04 8.10
N ASP A 61 -6.12 8.87 9.15
CA ASP A 61 -5.02 9.07 10.07
C ASP A 61 -4.94 7.89 11.03
N LEU A 62 -3.88 7.10 10.90
CA LEU A 62 -3.66 5.91 11.72
C LEU A 62 -3.01 6.21 13.06
N SER A 63 -2.67 7.47 13.34
CA SER A 63 -2.20 7.85 14.67
C SER A 63 -3.34 7.92 15.68
N VAL A 64 -4.57 7.96 15.21
CA VAL A 64 -5.78 7.97 16.02
C VAL A 64 -6.42 6.60 15.96
N VAL A 65 -6.91 6.10 17.09
CA VAL A 65 -7.63 4.82 17.15
C VAL A 65 -9.01 4.96 16.52
N HIS A 66 -9.34 4.06 15.62
CA HIS A 66 -10.66 3.97 15.03
C HIS A 66 -11.26 2.60 15.31
N THR A 67 -12.55 2.54 15.59
CA THR A 67 -13.27 1.29 15.76
C THR A 67 -14.49 1.33 14.85
N ASP A 68 -14.45 0.57 13.77
CA ASP A 68 -15.49 0.52 12.74
C ASP A 68 -15.98 1.93 12.34
N LYS A 69 -15.03 2.84 12.18
CA LYS A 69 -15.34 4.22 11.78
C LYS A 69 -15.77 4.24 10.33
N GLU A 70 -16.95 4.80 10.07
CA GLU A 70 -17.43 4.94 8.73
C GLU A 70 -16.69 6.06 8.02
N ILE A 71 -15.94 5.72 7.00
CA ILE A 71 -15.23 6.67 6.14
C ILE A 71 -16.16 7.15 5.03
N ALA A 72 -16.96 6.23 4.47
CA ALA A 72 -17.89 6.54 3.41
C ALA A 72 -19.07 5.57 3.41
N ASP A 73 -20.23 6.06 3.03
CA ASP A 73 -21.41 5.27 2.75
C ASP A 73 -21.77 5.52 1.28
N PHE A 74 -21.35 4.65 0.41
CA PHE A 74 -21.50 4.83 -1.04
C PHE A 74 -22.97 4.76 -1.46
N THR A 75 -23.78 3.98 -0.77
CA THR A 75 -25.20 3.89 -1.04
C THR A 75 -25.89 5.23 -0.82
N LYS A 76 -25.57 5.90 0.27
CA LYS A 76 -26.13 7.24 0.55
C LYS A 76 -25.64 8.28 -0.45
N MET A 77 -24.44 8.10 -1.00
CA MET A 77 -23.89 9.02 -2.00
C MET A 77 -24.49 8.80 -3.38
N GLY A 78 -25.25 7.76 -3.57
CA GLY A 78 -25.79 7.41 -4.89
C GLY A 78 -24.74 6.80 -5.81
N LEU A 79 -23.75 6.11 -5.24
CA LEU A 79 -22.67 5.47 -5.98
C LEU A 79 -22.78 3.96 -5.91
N GLU A 80 -22.49 3.32 -7.04
CA GLU A 80 -22.28 1.88 -7.11
C GLU A 80 -20.80 1.65 -7.23
N VAL A 81 -20.15 1.27 -6.10
CA VAL A 81 -18.72 1.03 -6.03
C VAL A 81 -18.46 -0.47 -6.15
N ASN A 82 -17.59 -0.84 -7.05
CA ASN A 82 -17.23 -2.25 -7.27
C ASN A 82 -15.75 -2.52 -7.05
N THR A 83 -14.95 -1.51 -6.83
CA THR A 83 -13.50 -1.63 -6.69
C THR A 83 -13.00 -0.69 -5.62
N VAL A 84 -12.17 -1.22 -4.73
CA VAL A 84 -11.44 -0.43 -3.72
C VAL A 84 -9.98 -0.87 -3.74
N THR A 85 -9.09 0.08 -3.83
CA THR A 85 -7.65 -0.15 -3.76
C THR A 85 -7.10 0.57 -2.55
N ILE A 86 -6.43 -0.15 -1.67
CA ILE A 86 -5.76 0.43 -0.51
C ILE A 86 -4.27 0.41 -0.77
N MET A 87 -3.65 1.57 -0.75
CA MET A 87 -2.21 1.73 -0.92
C MET A 87 -1.48 1.09 0.27
N PRO A 88 -0.18 0.75 0.15
CA PRO A 88 0.55 0.17 1.26
C PRO A 88 0.37 0.97 2.54
N VAL A 89 -0.12 0.32 3.60
CA VAL A 89 -0.46 0.99 4.85
C VAL A 89 0.78 1.20 5.73
N PRO A 90 0.92 2.37 6.36
CA PRO A 90 2.07 2.63 7.23
C PRO A 90 1.98 1.94 8.58
N SER A 91 0.79 1.52 8.98
CA SER A 91 0.54 0.81 10.22
C SER A 91 -0.57 -0.20 10.02
N PRO A 92 -0.66 -1.26 10.83
CA PRO A 92 -1.73 -2.24 10.69
C PRO A 92 -3.11 -1.62 10.82
N MET A 93 -4.03 -2.03 9.96
CA MET A 93 -5.43 -1.62 9.99
C MET A 93 -6.32 -2.71 9.44
N SER A 94 -7.61 -2.60 9.71
CA SER A 94 -8.62 -3.52 9.18
C SER A 94 -9.74 -2.73 8.54
N ILE A 95 -10.37 -3.31 7.54
CA ILE A 95 -11.48 -2.67 6.85
C ILE A 95 -12.67 -3.61 6.72
N ARG A 96 -13.85 -3.01 6.59
CA ARG A 96 -15.08 -3.70 6.21
C ARG A 96 -15.69 -2.92 5.05
N LEU A 97 -16.23 -3.65 4.09
CA LEU A 97 -16.69 -3.05 2.82
C LEU A 97 -18.21 -3.01 2.65
N ARG A 98 -18.96 -3.62 3.55
CA ARG A 98 -20.43 -3.67 3.42
C ARG A 98 -21.17 -3.21 4.66
N GLY A 99 -20.54 -3.16 5.79
CA GLY A 99 -21.15 -2.80 7.05
C GLY A 99 -20.59 -3.62 8.20
N LEU A 100 -21.14 -3.43 9.38
CA LEU A 100 -20.61 -4.05 10.60
C LEU A 100 -20.69 -5.58 10.59
N GLU A 101 -21.59 -6.15 9.81
CA GLU A 101 -21.76 -7.61 9.74
C GLU A 101 -20.86 -8.24 8.66
N SER A 102 -20.20 -7.42 7.85
CA SER A 102 -19.33 -7.96 6.82
C SER A 102 -18.01 -8.44 7.39
N GLU A 103 -17.33 -9.29 6.63
CA GLU A 103 -16.05 -9.80 7.03
C GLU A 103 -15.02 -8.69 7.09
N ARG A 104 -14.15 -8.77 8.12
CA ARG A 104 -13.07 -7.82 8.30
C ARG A 104 -11.86 -8.29 7.50
N ILE A 105 -11.26 -7.36 6.75
CA ILE A 105 -10.02 -7.60 6.03
C ILE A 105 -8.88 -6.94 6.81
N ASP A 106 -7.94 -7.75 7.30
CA ASP A 106 -6.83 -7.26 8.10
C ASP A 106 -5.63 -6.98 7.20
N LEU A 107 -5.01 -5.82 7.38
CA LEU A 107 -3.81 -5.42 6.67
C LEU A 107 -2.67 -5.19 7.65
N GLU A 108 -1.55 -5.86 7.40
CA GLU A 108 -0.33 -5.64 8.15
C GLU A 108 0.44 -4.45 7.58
N LYS A 109 1.43 -3.96 8.33
CA LYS A 109 2.26 -2.86 7.88
C LYS A 109 2.86 -3.13 6.50
N LYS A 110 2.75 -2.17 5.60
CA LYS A 110 3.21 -2.21 4.21
C LYS A 110 2.40 -3.12 3.29
N GLU A 111 1.35 -3.74 3.78
CA GLU A 111 0.46 -4.48 2.90
C GLU A 111 -0.47 -3.54 2.16
N SER A 112 -0.85 -3.94 0.98
CA SER A 112 -1.85 -3.27 0.15
C SER A 112 -2.87 -4.28 -0.31
N ILE A 113 -4.05 -3.82 -0.68
CA ILE A 113 -5.09 -4.70 -1.18
C ILE A 113 -5.83 -4.06 -2.34
N ASP A 114 -6.28 -4.87 -3.26
CA ASP A 114 -7.05 -4.45 -4.40
C ASP A 114 -8.29 -5.35 -4.49
N VAL A 115 -9.43 -4.82 -4.13
CA VAL A 115 -10.70 -5.54 -4.13
C VAL A 115 -11.47 -5.20 -5.39
N ASN A 116 -11.80 -6.22 -6.19
CA ASN A 116 -12.44 -6.06 -7.48
C ASN A 116 -13.73 -6.84 -7.59
N ASN A 117 -14.65 -6.34 -8.40
CA ASN A 117 -15.86 -7.06 -8.78
C ASN A 117 -16.68 -7.52 -7.59
N GLN A 118 -16.75 -6.69 -6.57
CA GLN A 118 -17.57 -6.94 -5.38
C GLN A 118 -18.51 -5.76 -5.16
N VAL A 119 -19.63 -6.05 -4.53
CA VAL A 119 -20.54 -4.98 -4.12
C VAL A 119 -19.98 -4.34 -2.86
N ILE A 120 -19.61 -3.08 -2.96
CA ILE A 120 -19.02 -2.32 -1.86
C ILE A 120 -19.97 -1.18 -1.52
N THR A 121 -20.59 -1.26 -0.36
CA THR A 121 -21.64 -0.29 0.02
C THR A 121 -21.15 0.71 1.04
N ARG A 122 -20.22 0.31 1.91
CA ARG A 122 -19.69 1.16 2.97
C ARG A 122 -18.21 0.87 3.16
N LEU A 123 -17.51 1.86 3.67
CA LEU A 123 -16.09 1.71 4.01
C LEU A 123 -15.92 2.02 5.50
N LEU A 124 -15.61 1.00 6.27
CA LEU A 124 -15.40 1.10 7.71
C LEU A 124 -13.96 0.74 8.05
N VAL A 125 -13.32 1.51 8.92
CA VAL A 125 -11.92 1.31 9.30
C VAL A 125 -11.79 1.06 10.79
N THR A 126 -10.95 0.10 11.15
CA THR A 126 -10.56 -0.20 12.53
C THR A 126 -9.04 -0.26 12.61
N ASN A 127 -8.46 0.42 13.58
CA ASN A 127 -7.02 0.34 13.83
C ASN A 127 -6.71 0.62 15.28
N VAL A 128 -5.56 0.10 15.73
CA VAL A 128 -4.96 0.53 17.00
C VAL A 128 -4.08 1.73 16.72
N ALA A 129 -3.68 2.45 17.77
CA ALA A 129 -2.81 3.62 17.59
C ALA A 129 -1.52 3.23 16.87
N GLY A 130 -1.24 3.90 15.79
CA GLY A 130 -0.08 3.64 14.95
C GLY A 130 0.54 4.96 14.48
N SER A 131 0.97 5.00 13.24
CA SER A 131 1.53 6.22 12.64
C SER A 131 1.23 6.28 11.15
N GLY A 132 1.23 7.48 10.62
CA GLY A 132 1.05 7.73 9.20
C GLY A 132 -0.41 7.78 8.78
N THR A 133 -0.61 7.86 7.48
CA THR A 133 -1.92 8.00 6.86
C THR A 133 -2.13 6.90 5.85
N ALA A 134 -3.26 6.20 5.95
CA ALA A 134 -3.67 5.22 4.97
C ALA A 134 -4.39 5.92 3.82
N ARG A 135 -4.08 5.53 2.58
CA ARG A 135 -4.74 6.07 1.39
C ARG A 135 -5.60 5.01 0.76
N ILE A 136 -6.84 5.34 0.52
CA ILE A 136 -7.84 4.43 0.00
C ILE A 136 -8.46 5.06 -1.25
N HIS A 137 -8.53 4.29 -2.33
CA HIS A 137 -9.14 4.72 -3.57
C HIS A 137 -10.35 3.85 -3.88
N ALA A 138 -11.48 4.49 -4.15
CA ALA A 138 -12.70 3.80 -4.51
C ALA A 138 -13.11 4.19 -5.94
N PHE A 139 -13.57 3.22 -6.71
CA PHE A 139 -13.98 3.41 -8.09
C PHE A 139 -15.38 2.90 -8.29
N GLY A 140 -16.19 3.68 -8.94
CA GLY A 140 -17.57 3.32 -9.15
C GLY A 140 -18.28 4.19 -10.20
N LYS A 141 -19.61 4.05 -10.24
CA LYS A 141 -20.45 4.77 -11.16
C LYS A 141 -21.61 5.40 -10.40
N TRP A 142 -22.09 6.51 -10.91
CA TRP A 142 -23.30 7.09 -10.34
C TRP A 142 -24.51 6.19 -10.66
N VAL A 143 -25.33 5.97 -9.69
CA VAL A 143 -26.59 5.24 -9.89
C VAL A 143 -27.57 6.22 -10.54
N LYS A 144 -28.14 5.80 -11.64
CA LYS A 144 -29.12 6.62 -12.35
C LYS A 144 -30.54 6.40 -11.86
#